data_1f9dca2ed1c96d8c8ad010712a0d42c5
#
_entry.id   1f9dca2ed1c96d8c8ad010712a0d42c5
#
_cell.length_a   1.000
_cell.length_b   1.000
_cell.length_c   1.000
_cell.angle_alpha   90.00
_cell.angle_beta   90.00
_cell.angle_gamma   90.00
#
_symmetry.space_group_name_H-M   'P 1'
#
loop_
_entity.id
_entity.type
_entity.pdbx_description
1 polymer ?
#
loop_
_entity_poly.entity_id
_entity_poly.type
_entity_poly.pdbx_seq_one_letter_code
_entity_poly.pdbx_strand_id
1 'polypeptide(L)'
;MLNFLVIGHITRDVLPAGGFAQGGTATYAAVTAQRLGVQAAILTRTAPDFPLTPDLDGIALERLPSADTTTFENRYFDGHRRQVVHTVAPPLTVADVPAAWRTIPIVLLGPIAQEVDPALASAFPGSLLGVVPQGWMRRWDAQGHVSRQDWESAAQILAGAQALILSGEDLGYSDALLAYYRRLCPLVVLTLGARGCQVWQGDRMTAVPPRPAHEVDPTGAGDVFAAAFLIRLAATGDPLQAARFANVAASFSVEGQATHAIPSLAQVETWLTQHPIEAQSSL
;
A
#
# COMPACT_ATOMS: atom_id res chain seq x y z
N MET A 1 -14.05 12.53 12.25
CA MET A 1 -12.67 12.51 12.84
C MET A 1 -11.82 11.66 11.91
N LEU A 2 -10.60 12.14 11.53
CA LEU A 2 -9.70 11.37 10.67
C LEU A 2 -9.24 10.10 11.39
N ASN A 3 -9.29 8.96 10.69
CA ASN A 3 -8.98 7.66 11.28
C ASN A 3 -7.88 6.89 10.52
N PHE A 4 -7.57 7.29 9.29
CA PHE A 4 -6.56 6.67 8.45
C PHE A 4 -5.70 7.75 7.79
N LEU A 5 -4.38 7.65 7.91
CA LEU A 5 -3.42 8.50 7.24
C LEU A 5 -2.52 7.64 6.36
N VAL A 6 -2.38 8.00 5.10
CA VAL A 6 -1.33 7.47 4.23
C VAL A 6 -0.30 8.55 3.93
N ILE A 7 0.98 8.18 4.03
CA ILE A 7 2.13 9.04 3.73
C ILE A 7 2.90 8.46 2.57
N GLY A 8 2.97 9.20 1.47
CA GLY A 8 3.63 8.81 0.22
C GLY A 8 3.22 9.71 -0.93
N HIS A 9 3.90 9.62 -2.05
CA HIS A 9 3.57 10.45 -3.20
C HIS A 9 2.33 9.93 -3.95
N ILE A 10 1.45 10.87 -4.30
CA ILE A 10 0.55 10.71 -5.45
C ILE A 10 1.43 10.77 -6.69
N THR A 11 1.24 9.86 -7.65
CA THR A 11 2.07 9.77 -8.85
C THR A 11 1.30 10.11 -10.13
N ARG A 12 2.09 10.51 -11.13
CA ARG A 12 1.67 10.58 -12.53
C ARG A 12 2.18 9.32 -13.23
N ASP A 13 1.28 8.45 -13.65
CA ASP A 13 1.64 7.25 -14.38
C ASP A 13 1.36 7.45 -15.87
N VAL A 14 2.44 7.58 -16.66
CA VAL A 14 2.35 7.83 -18.11
C VAL A 14 1.73 6.62 -18.80
N LEU A 15 0.74 6.88 -19.64
CA LEU A 15 0.02 5.84 -20.36
C LEU A 15 0.60 5.62 -21.77
N PRO A 16 0.64 4.37 -22.26
CA PRO A 16 1.17 4.06 -23.61
C PRO A 16 0.44 4.78 -24.75
N ALA A 17 -0.85 5.05 -24.58
CA ALA A 17 -1.70 5.74 -25.56
C ALA A 17 -1.59 7.28 -25.47
N GLY A 18 -0.69 7.80 -24.62
CA GLY A 18 -0.60 9.21 -24.28
C GLY A 18 -1.48 9.61 -23.10
N GLY A 19 -1.16 10.78 -22.50
CA GLY A 19 -1.80 11.19 -21.25
C GLY A 19 -1.20 10.50 -20.04
N PHE A 20 -1.94 10.49 -18.91
CA PHE A 20 -1.50 9.87 -17.67
C PHE A 20 -2.69 9.42 -16.82
N ALA A 21 -2.44 8.49 -15.92
CA ALA A 21 -3.31 8.14 -14.80
C ALA A 21 -2.72 8.66 -13.49
N GLN A 22 -3.57 8.96 -12.52
CA GLN A 22 -3.14 9.22 -11.15
C GLN A 22 -2.94 7.90 -10.43
N GLY A 23 -1.79 7.74 -9.79
CA GLY A 23 -1.38 6.52 -9.11
C GLY A 23 -0.71 6.77 -7.77
N GLY A 24 0.10 5.80 -7.34
CA GLY A 24 0.84 5.80 -6.09
C GLY A 24 0.06 5.19 -4.93
N THR A 25 0.79 4.63 -3.96
CA THR A 25 0.21 4.04 -2.74
C THR A 25 -0.74 5.00 -2.03
N ALA A 26 -0.40 6.30 -2.01
CA ALA A 26 -1.24 7.33 -1.40
C ALA A 26 -2.65 7.40 -2.01
N THR A 27 -2.76 7.32 -3.34
CA THR A 27 -4.05 7.35 -4.03
C THR A 27 -4.88 6.10 -3.70
N TYR A 28 -4.34 4.92 -3.98
CA TYR A 28 -5.10 3.67 -3.84
C TYR A 28 -5.50 3.39 -2.39
N ALA A 29 -4.60 3.61 -1.44
CA ALA A 29 -4.87 3.36 -0.03
C ALA A 29 -5.92 4.32 0.54
N ALA A 30 -5.86 5.62 0.19
CA ALA A 30 -6.83 6.59 0.69
C ALA A 30 -8.22 6.40 0.10
N VAL A 31 -8.31 6.12 -1.22
CA VAL A 31 -9.60 5.78 -1.86
C VAL A 31 -10.18 4.50 -1.26
N THR A 32 -9.33 3.50 -0.99
CA THR A 32 -9.78 2.27 -0.30
C THR A 32 -10.36 2.59 1.08
N ALA A 33 -9.66 3.39 1.89
CA ALA A 33 -10.16 3.77 3.22
C ALA A 33 -11.53 4.47 3.11
N GLN A 34 -11.67 5.42 2.20
CA GLN A 34 -12.93 6.12 1.96
C GLN A 34 -14.06 5.17 1.52
N ARG A 35 -13.80 4.27 0.56
CA ARG A 35 -14.77 3.27 0.08
C ARG A 35 -15.20 2.29 1.17
N LEU A 36 -14.31 2.03 2.13
CA LEU A 36 -14.60 1.23 3.32
C LEU A 36 -15.25 2.03 4.46
N GLY A 37 -15.63 3.30 4.22
CA GLY A 37 -16.33 4.15 5.19
C GLY A 37 -15.43 4.78 6.25
N VAL A 38 -14.13 4.82 6.04
CA VAL A 38 -13.13 5.37 6.96
C VAL A 38 -12.69 6.77 6.49
N GLN A 39 -12.68 7.75 7.40
CA GLN A 39 -12.22 9.11 7.11
C GLN A 39 -10.71 9.10 6.89
N ALA A 40 -10.30 9.33 5.64
CA ALA A 40 -8.91 9.24 5.21
C ALA A 40 -8.23 10.60 5.10
N ALA A 41 -6.92 10.58 5.27
CA ALA A 41 -6.01 11.69 5.03
C ALA A 41 -4.80 11.23 4.19
N ILE A 42 -4.28 12.12 3.35
CA ILE A 42 -3.06 11.93 2.55
C ILE A 42 -2.07 13.03 2.89
N LEU A 43 -0.83 12.65 3.22
CA LEU A 43 0.33 13.54 3.20
C LEU A 43 1.17 13.23 1.96
N THR A 44 1.32 14.22 1.06
CA THR A 44 1.97 14.02 -0.25
C THR A 44 2.64 15.28 -0.78
N ARG A 45 3.43 15.16 -1.85
CA ARG A 45 3.93 16.28 -2.66
C ARG A 45 3.60 16.08 -4.12
N THR A 46 3.16 17.16 -4.78
CA THR A 46 2.95 17.20 -6.22
C THR A 46 3.23 18.61 -6.77
N ALA A 47 3.40 18.74 -8.08
CA ALA A 47 3.36 20.04 -8.73
C ALA A 47 1.99 20.70 -8.52
N PRO A 48 1.92 22.04 -8.31
CA PRO A 48 0.67 22.74 -8.01
C PRO A 48 -0.40 22.58 -9.09
N ASP A 49 0.02 22.47 -10.35
CA ASP A 49 -0.83 22.32 -11.53
C ASP A 49 -1.19 20.87 -11.86
N PHE A 50 -0.69 19.89 -11.08
CA PHE A 50 -1.07 18.49 -11.28
C PHE A 50 -2.55 18.30 -10.94
N PRO A 51 -3.39 17.90 -11.90
CA PRO A 51 -4.83 17.73 -11.64
C PRO A 51 -5.07 16.48 -10.80
N LEU A 52 -5.81 16.64 -9.72
CA LEU A 52 -6.26 15.52 -8.91
C LEU A 52 -7.57 14.96 -9.45
N THR A 53 -7.73 13.65 -9.39
CA THR A 53 -8.97 12.98 -9.82
C THR A 53 -10.08 13.17 -8.77
N PRO A 54 -11.37 13.16 -9.18
CA PRO A 54 -12.50 13.24 -8.27
C PRO A 54 -12.58 12.12 -7.23
N ASP A 55 -11.85 11.02 -7.46
CA ASP A 55 -11.78 9.91 -6.47
C ASP A 55 -11.19 10.34 -5.13
N LEU A 56 -10.48 11.48 -5.09
CA LEU A 56 -9.95 12.06 -3.85
C LEU A 56 -10.90 13.06 -3.18
N ASP A 57 -12.06 13.32 -3.77
CA ASP A 57 -13.05 14.24 -3.19
C ASP A 57 -13.52 13.73 -1.82
N GLY A 58 -13.45 14.60 -0.80
CA GLY A 58 -13.79 14.26 0.57
C GLY A 58 -12.67 13.61 1.40
N ILE A 59 -11.52 13.33 0.79
CA ILE A 59 -10.29 12.90 1.50
C ILE A 59 -9.53 14.15 1.97
N ALA A 60 -9.11 14.17 3.24
CA ALA A 60 -8.28 15.26 3.74
C ALA A 60 -6.89 15.20 3.08
N LEU A 61 -6.43 16.32 2.52
CA LEU A 61 -5.20 16.35 1.74
C LEU A 61 -4.25 17.43 2.27
N GLU A 62 -3.08 17.01 2.78
CA GLU A 62 -1.92 17.87 2.97
C GLU A 62 -1.03 17.71 1.75
N ARG A 63 -1.21 18.63 0.79
CA ARG A 63 -0.50 18.66 -0.48
C ARG A 63 0.62 19.69 -0.43
N LEU A 64 1.83 19.23 -0.20
CA LEU A 64 3.00 20.10 -0.18
C LEU A 64 3.46 20.44 -1.61
N PRO A 65 3.88 21.68 -1.87
CA PRO A 65 4.31 22.07 -3.20
C PRO A 65 5.63 21.41 -3.60
N SER A 66 5.74 21.08 -4.89
CA SER A 66 6.95 20.58 -5.54
C SER A 66 7.05 21.16 -6.96
N ALA A 67 8.25 21.29 -7.51
CA ALA A 67 8.42 21.67 -8.92
C ALA A 67 7.83 20.60 -9.85
N ASP A 68 7.97 19.32 -9.45
CA ASP A 68 7.51 18.17 -10.24
C ASP A 68 6.60 17.27 -9.41
N THR A 69 5.74 16.51 -10.09
CA THR A 69 5.03 15.36 -9.54
C THR A 69 5.86 14.11 -9.82
N THR A 70 6.00 13.22 -8.85
CA THR A 70 6.65 11.91 -9.06
C THR A 70 5.99 11.19 -10.22
N THR A 71 6.76 10.90 -11.27
CA THR A 71 6.25 10.42 -12.54
C THR A 71 6.88 9.09 -12.93
N PHE A 72 6.06 8.10 -13.17
CA PHE A 72 6.46 6.78 -13.65
C PHE A 72 5.91 6.49 -15.04
N GLU A 73 6.60 5.62 -15.76
CA GLU A 73 6.15 5.01 -17.00
C GLU A 73 6.40 3.50 -16.93
N ASN A 74 5.37 2.72 -17.23
CA ASN A 74 5.49 1.27 -17.39
C ASN A 74 5.59 0.95 -18.87
N ARG A 75 6.74 0.41 -19.30
CA ARG A 75 6.99 -0.05 -20.66
C ARG A 75 6.96 -1.57 -20.69
N TYR A 76 6.28 -2.14 -21.68
CA TYR A 76 6.17 -3.59 -21.86
C TYR A 76 6.96 -4.00 -23.10
N PHE A 77 7.96 -4.87 -22.93
CA PHE A 77 8.77 -5.44 -23.98
C PHE A 77 8.80 -6.96 -23.83
N ASP A 78 8.41 -7.69 -24.86
CA ASP A 78 8.42 -9.16 -24.88
C ASP A 78 7.74 -9.80 -23.64
N GLY A 79 6.63 -9.20 -23.19
CA GLY A 79 5.91 -9.67 -22.02
C GLY A 79 6.54 -9.28 -20.67
N HIS A 80 7.68 -8.59 -20.67
CA HIS A 80 8.33 -8.09 -19.46
C HIS A 80 8.02 -6.61 -19.22
N ARG A 81 7.60 -6.30 -18.00
CA ARG A 81 7.40 -4.92 -17.55
C ARG A 81 8.75 -4.28 -17.20
N ARG A 82 9.07 -3.15 -17.82
CA ARG A 82 10.13 -2.24 -17.38
C ARG A 82 9.49 -0.96 -16.83
N GLN A 83 9.88 -0.56 -15.65
CA GLN A 83 9.44 0.69 -15.04
C GLN A 83 10.53 1.74 -15.19
N VAL A 84 10.14 2.94 -15.60
CA VAL A 84 11.01 4.12 -15.69
C VAL A 84 10.45 5.18 -14.77
N VAL A 85 11.28 5.79 -13.94
CA VAL A 85 10.97 7.02 -13.19
C VAL A 85 11.54 8.21 -13.94
N HIS A 86 10.68 9.18 -14.26
CA HIS A 86 11.07 10.40 -14.97
C HIS A 86 11.43 11.53 -14.02
N THR A 87 10.64 11.70 -12.97
CA THR A 87 10.83 12.72 -11.94
C THR A 87 10.45 12.16 -10.58
N VAL A 88 11.07 12.66 -9.52
CA VAL A 88 10.73 12.36 -8.13
C VAL A 88 10.60 13.68 -7.38
N ALA A 89 9.44 13.91 -6.75
CA ALA A 89 9.23 15.03 -5.87
C ALA A 89 10.10 14.92 -4.60
N PRO A 90 10.39 16.03 -3.88
CA PRO A 90 11.20 15.99 -2.67
C PRO A 90 10.62 15.07 -1.57
N PRO A 91 11.46 14.60 -0.62
CA PRO A 91 11.02 13.74 0.47
C PRO A 91 9.96 14.37 1.37
N LEU A 92 9.16 13.48 1.99
CA LEU A 92 8.22 13.76 3.07
C LEU A 92 8.91 13.47 4.40
N THR A 93 8.85 14.43 5.34
CA THR A 93 9.56 14.37 6.61
C THR A 93 8.60 14.52 7.80
N VAL A 94 9.09 14.32 9.01
CA VAL A 94 8.31 14.51 10.25
C VAL A 94 7.81 15.95 10.38
N ALA A 95 8.56 16.94 9.86
CA ALA A 95 8.18 18.35 9.91
C ALA A 95 6.97 18.67 9.02
N ASP A 96 6.74 17.86 7.99
CA ASP A 96 5.64 18.02 7.06
C ASP A 96 4.28 17.50 7.61
N VAL A 97 4.31 16.74 8.72
CA VAL A 97 3.10 16.17 9.32
C VAL A 97 2.35 17.23 10.12
N PRO A 98 1.10 17.58 9.76
CA PRO A 98 0.28 18.48 10.56
C PRO A 98 0.16 17.99 12.01
N ALA A 99 0.28 18.89 12.97
CA ALA A 99 0.23 18.53 14.40
C ALA A 99 -1.03 17.74 14.78
N ALA A 100 -2.18 18.11 14.21
CA ALA A 100 -3.46 17.43 14.43
C ALA A 100 -3.51 15.99 13.86
N TRP A 101 -2.58 15.61 12.96
CA TRP A 101 -2.56 14.29 12.32
C TRP A 101 -1.66 13.29 13.05
N ARG A 102 -0.85 13.76 14.01
CA ARG A 102 0.08 12.89 14.76
C ARG A 102 -0.61 11.87 15.67
N THR A 103 -1.91 12.03 15.90
CA THR A 103 -2.72 11.14 16.72
C THR A 103 -3.75 10.34 15.92
N ILE A 104 -3.65 10.31 14.60
CA ILE A 104 -4.52 9.49 13.75
C ILE A 104 -4.30 8.00 14.09
N PRO A 105 -5.37 7.23 14.31
CA PRO A 105 -5.26 5.86 14.84
C PRO A 105 -4.54 4.87 13.93
N ILE A 106 -4.67 5.03 12.60
CA ILE A 106 -4.09 4.11 11.61
C ILE A 106 -3.21 4.92 10.67
N VAL A 107 -1.94 4.54 10.55
CA VAL A 107 -0.98 5.18 9.65
C VAL A 107 -0.37 4.14 8.72
N LEU A 108 -0.35 4.44 7.43
CA LEU A 108 0.33 3.66 6.40
C LEU A 108 1.50 4.47 5.84
N LEU A 109 2.73 3.98 6.00
CA LEU A 109 3.88 4.48 5.26
C LEU A 109 3.99 3.71 3.94
N GLY A 110 3.75 4.42 2.84
CA GLY A 110 3.69 3.84 1.52
C GLY A 110 4.56 4.57 0.49
N PRO A 111 5.91 4.53 0.64
CA PRO A 111 6.79 5.11 -0.35
C PRO A 111 6.66 4.41 -1.71
N ILE A 112 6.88 5.18 -2.76
CA ILE A 112 6.89 4.69 -4.13
C ILE A 112 8.24 4.94 -4.83
N ALA A 113 9.00 5.96 -4.36
CA ALA A 113 10.28 6.41 -4.92
C ALA A 113 11.24 6.92 -3.83
N GLN A 114 11.40 6.20 -2.71
CA GLN A 114 12.27 6.53 -1.57
C GLN A 114 11.90 7.83 -0.83
N GLU A 115 10.75 8.39 -1.08
CA GLU A 115 10.35 9.73 -0.64
C GLU A 115 9.90 9.83 0.83
N VAL A 116 9.65 8.73 1.50
CA VAL A 116 9.21 8.74 2.90
C VAL A 116 10.42 8.62 3.82
N ASP A 117 10.70 9.67 4.61
CA ASP A 117 11.81 9.69 5.56
C ASP A 117 11.62 8.59 6.62
N PRO A 118 12.63 7.74 6.89
CA PRO A 118 12.58 6.70 7.91
C PRO A 118 12.18 7.18 9.30
N ALA A 119 12.48 8.43 9.66
CA ALA A 119 12.11 9.02 10.95
C ALA A 119 10.59 9.11 11.16
N LEU A 120 9.79 9.10 10.08
CA LEU A 120 8.33 9.08 10.17
C LEU A 120 7.78 7.84 10.88
N ALA A 121 8.50 6.73 10.90
CA ALA A 121 8.11 5.54 11.65
C ALA A 121 8.00 5.77 13.16
N SER A 122 8.70 6.77 13.70
CA SER A 122 8.66 7.14 15.12
C SER A 122 7.73 8.32 15.42
N ALA A 123 7.10 8.90 14.41
CA ALA A 123 6.32 10.15 14.57
C ALA A 123 4.90 9.91 15.08
N PHE A 124 4.43 8.67 15.18
CA PHE A 124 3.05 8.30 15.49
C PHE A 124 2.96 7.32 16.66
N PRO A 125 3.40 7.71 17.86
CA PRO A 125 3.32 6.86 19.04
C PRO A 125 1.84 6.60 19.39
N GLY A 126 1.45 5.35 19.45
CA GLY A 126 0.06 4.93 19.74
C GLY A 126 -0.83 4.68 18.53
N SER A 127 -0.37 4.94 17.32
CA SER A 127 -1.07 4.54 16.09
C SER A 127 -0.74 3.09 15.69
N LEU A 128 -1.67 2.43 15.03
CA LEU A 128 -1.37 1.21 14.28
C LEU A 128 -0.59 1.60 13.03
N LEU A 129 0.73 1.41 13.05
CA LEU A 129 1.62 1.75 11.95
C LEU A 129 1.82 0.53 11.04
N GLY A 130 1.34 0.64 9.81
CA GLY A 130 1.61 -0.30 8.73
C GLY A 130 2.62 0.25 7.73
N VAL A 131 3.34 -0.65 7.08
CA VAL A 131 4.39 -0.31 6.13
C VAL A 131 4.26 -1.13 4.85
N VAL A 132 4.29 -0.46 3.69
CA VAL A 132 4.48 -1.05 2.36
C VAL A 132 5.85 -0.58 1.85
N PRO A 133 6.89 -1.43 1.79
CA PRO A 133 8.27 -0.99 1.65
C PRO A 133 8.71 -0.75 0.21
N GLN A 134 7.85 -0.94 -0.79
CA GLN A 134 8.20 -0.99 -2.21
C GLN A 134 9.10 0.17 -2.66
N GLY A 135 8.80 1.41 -2.27
CA GLY A 135 9.58 2.57 -2.67
C GLY A 135 11.00 2.57 -2.10
N TRP A 136 11.21 2.11 -0.87
CA TRP A 136 12.56 2.00 -0.31
C TRP A 136 13.38 0.86 -0.92
N MET A 137 12.72 -0.11 -1.53
CA MET A 137 13.35 -1.23 -2.23
C MET A 137 13.60 -0.96 -3.72
N ARG A 138 13.37 0.27 -4.18
CA ARG A 138 13.61 0.71 -5.56
C ARG A 138 14.83 1.62 -5.63
N ARG A 139 15.61 1.44 -6.68
CA ARG A 139 16.64 2.38 -7.16
C ARG A 139 16.48 2.56 -8.66
N TRP A 140 17.07 3.59 -9.19
CA TRP A 140 17.05 3.85 -10.63
C TRP A 140 18.40 4.35 -11.10
N ASP A 141 18.71 4.10 -12.37
CA ASP A 141 19.92 4.57 -13.05
C ASP A 141 19.73 6.01 -13.58
N ALA A 142 20.76 6.53 -14.25
CA ALA A 142 20.73 7.87 -14.85
C ALA A 142 19.68 8.01 -15.99
N GLN A 143 19.17 6.92 -16.53
CA GLN A 143 18.10 6.87 -17.52
C GLN A 143 16.71 6.65 -16.88
N GLY A 144 16.65 6.54 -15.56
CA GLY A 144 15.43 6.33 -14.80
C GLY A 144 14.96 4.87 -14.73
N HIS A 145 15.72 3.90 -15.25
CA HIS A 145 15.31 2.50 -15.19
C HIS A 145 15.31 2.00 -13.74
N VAL A 146 14.12 1.59 -13.30
CA VAL A 146 13.92 1.13 -11.93
C VAL A 146 14.40 -0.32 -11.78
N SER A 147 15.15 -0.56 -10.71
CA SER A 147 15.59 -1.89 -10.28
C SER A 147 15.42 -2.05 -8.78
N ARG A 148 15.45 -3.29 -8.31
CA ARG A 148 15.41 -3.60 -6.89
C ARG A 148 16.73 -3.24 -6.22
N GLN A 149 16.63 -2.75 -4.97
CA GLN A 149 17.76 -2.61 -4.04
C GLN A 149 17.42 -3.20 -2.68
N ASP A 150 18.42 -3.39 -1.84
CA ASP A 150 18.23 -3.77 -0.45
C ASP A 150 17.67 -2.58 0.35
N TRP A 151 16.80 -2.88 1.31
CA TRP A 151 16.17 -1.88 2.16
C TRP A 151 17.03 -1.59 3.38
N GLU A 152 17.92 -0.60 3.28
CA GLU A 152 18.91 -0.27 4.31
C GLU A 152 18.27 0.21 5.62
N SER A 153 17.18 0.99 5.55
CA SER A 153 16.49 1.53 6.74
C SER A 153 15.47 0.56 7.37
N ALA A 154 15.40 -0.69 6.93
CA ALA A 154 14.38 -1.66 7.37
C ALA A 154 14.32 -1.80 8.90
N ALA A 155 15.47 -1.98 9.57
CA ALA A 155 15.51 -2.15 11.01
C ALA A 155 15.00 -0.92 11.77
N GLN A 156 15.35 0.28 11.31
CA GLN A 156 14.88 1.54 11.91
C GLN A 156 13.37 1.69 11.78
N ILE A 157 12.81 1.44 10.60
CA ILE A 157 11.39 1.64 10.31
C ILE A 157 10.54 0.57 10.99
N LEU A 158 10.97 -0.69 10.88
CA LEU A 158 10.21 -1.83 11.42
C LEU A 158 10.24 -1.89 12.95
N ALA A 159 11.17 -1.24 13.62
CA ALA A 159 11.15 -1.08 15.08
C ALA A 159 9.91 -0.33 15.59
N GLY A 160 9.31 0.56 14.79
CA GLY A 160 8.08 1.27 15.10
C GLY A 160 6.81 0.68 14.49
N ALA A 161 6.95 -0.25 13.53
CA ALA A 161 5.82 -0.78 12.78
C ALA A 161 5.17 -2.00 13.46
N GLN A 162 3.84 -2.07 13.42
CA GLN A 162 3.07 -3.23 13.88
C GLN A 162 2.79 -4.21 12.75
N ALA A 163 2.76 -3.74 11.49
CA ALA A 163 2.52 -4.60 10.33
C ALA A 163 3.40 -4.21 9.15
N LEU A 164 4.01 -5.20 8.52
CA LEU A 164 4.71 -5.10 7.25
C LEU A 164 3.92 -5.85 6.19
N ILE A 165 3.55 -5.19 5.11
CA ILE A 165 2.83 -5.77 3.97
C ILE A 165 3.73 -5.64 2.74
N LEU A 166 4.07 -6.76 2.10
CA LEU A 166 4.96 -6.78 0.94
C LEU A 166 4.63 -7.96 0.01
N SER A 167 5.14 -7.90 -1.21
CA SER A 167 4.98 -8.96 -2.21
C SER A 167 6.22 -9.86 -2.33
N GLY A 168 6.06 -10.99 -3.00
CA GLY A 168 7.20 -11.82 -3.39
C GLY A 168 8.20 -11.11 -4.32
N GLU A 169 7.70 -10.20 -5.16
CA GLU A 169 8.54 -9.36 -6.05
C GLU A 169 9.40 -8.39 -5.25
N ASP A 170 8.85 -7.75 -4.21
CA ASP A 170 9.61 -6.86 -3.32
C ASP A 170 10.77 -7.61 -2.65
N LEU A 171 10.53 -8.86 -2.23
CA LEU A 171 11.56 -9.72 -1.65
C LEU A 171 12.59 -10.22 -2.69
N GLY A 172 12.31 -10.10 -3.99
CA GLY A 172 13.06 -10.84 -5.01
C GLY A 172 12.99 -12.35 -4.76
N TYR A 173 11.87 -12.81 -4.18
CA TYR A 173 11.61 -14.21 -3.80
C TYR A 173 12.62 -14.80 -2.80
N SER A 174 13.24 -13.96 -1.96
CA SER A 174 14.24 -14.36 -0.98
C SER A 174 13.63 -14.76 0.36
N ASP A 175 13.68 -16.05 0.69
CA ASP A 175 13.26 -16.56 2.00
C ASP A 175 14.12 -15.99 3.14
N ALA A 176 15.40 -15.73 2.87
CA ALA A 176 16.33 -15.15 3.85
C ALA A 176 15.90 -13.72 4.25
N LEU A 177 15.49 -12.90 3.28
CA LEU A 177 14.96 -11.56 3.55
C LEU A 177 13.61 -11.62 4.29
N LEU A 178 12.72 -12.52 3.92
CA LEU A 178 11.47 -12.73 4.66
C LEU A 178 11.76 -13.11 6.12
N ALA A 179 12.67 -14.06 6.35
CA ALA A 179 13.07 -14.44 7.69
C ALA A 179 13.72 -13.29 8.47
N TYR A 180 14.47 -12.43 7.82
CA TYR A 180 15.03 -11.22 8.41
C TYR A 180 13.94 -10.24 8.85
N TYR A 181 12.98 -9.90 7.99
CA TYR A 181 11.91 -8.95 8.31
C TYR A 181 10.96 -9.48 9.40
N ARG A 182 10.71 -10.78 9.45
CA ARG A 182 9.91 -11.43 10.51
C ARG A 182 10.52 -11.30 11.91
N ARG A 183 11.84 -11.11 12.01
CA ARG A 183 12.51 -10.82 13.30
C ARG A 183 12.38 -9.36 13.71
N LEU A 184 12.11 -8.46 12.76
CA LEU A 184 12.04 -7.01 13.00
C LEU A 184 10.62 -6.51 13.20
N CYS A 185 9.61 -7.18 12.62
CA CYS A 185 8.21 -6.77 12.67
C CYS A 185 7.34 -7.91 13.22
N PRO A 186 6.45 -7.63 14.19
CA PRO A 186 5.64 -8.68 14.84
C PRO A 186 4.63 -9.33 13.89
N LEU A 187 4.19 -8.61 12.87
CA LEU A 187 3.21 -9.08 11.89
C LEU A 187 3.71 -8.79 10.47
N VAL A 188 3.98 -9.84 9.70
CA VAL A 188 4.40 -9.73 8.30
C VAL A 188 3.38 -10.44 7.41
N VAL A 189 2.88 -9.73 6.41
CA VAL A 189 1.96 -10.26 5.41
C VAL A 189 2.62 -10.26 4.05
N LEU A 190 2.81 -11.48 3.51
CA LEU A 190 3.36 -11.68 2.17
C LEU A 190 2.20 -11.91 1.19
N THR A 191 1.97 -10.95 0.31
CA THR A 191 0.96 -11.07 -0.76
C THR A 191 1.50 -11.91 -1.91
N LEU A 192 0.64 -12.76 -2.48
CA LEU A 192 0.99 -13.76 -3.51
C LEU A 192 0.12 -13.61 -4.77
N GLY A 193 -0.46 -12.42 -4.99
CA GLY A 193 -1.37 -12.14 -6.10
C GLY A 193 -2.59 -13.06 -6.10
N ALA A 194 -2.86 -13.71 -7.22
CA ALA A 194 -3.99 -14.63 -7.38
C ALA A 194 -3.96 -15.85 -6.42
N ARG A 195 -2.88 -16.04 -5.63
CA ARG A 195 -2.78 -17.11 -4.63
C ARG A 195 -3.11 -16.64 -3.20
N GLY A 196 -3.56 -15.38 -3.03
CA GLY A 196 -3.88 -14.81 -1.73
C GLY A 196 -2.67 -14.30 -0.98
N CYS A 197 -2.56 -14.62 0.31
CA CYS A 197 -1.44 -14.16 1.12
C CYS A 197 -1.03 -15.16 2.21
N GLN A 198 0.15 -14.92 2.78
CA GLN A 198 0.65 -15.58 3.97
C GLN A 198 0.73 -14.56 5.11
N VAL A 199 0.18 -14.89 6.25
CA VAL A 199 0.25 -14.11 7.49
C VAL A 199 1.27 -14.77 8.42
N TRP A 200 2.29 -14.02 8.79
CA TRP A 200 3.36 -14.46 9.67
C TRP A 200 3.31 -13.70 10.99
N GLN A 201 3.19 -14.44 12.09
CA GLN A 201 3.32 -13.95 13.46
C GLN A 201 4.51 -14.66 14.12
N GLY A 202 5.67 -14.02 14.11
CA GLY A 202 6.93 -14.70 14.42
C GLY A 202 7.20 -15.85 13.45
N ASP A 203 7.32 -17.08 13.94
CA ASP A 203 7.56 -18.28 13.12
C ASP A 203 6.27 -18.98 12.66
N ARG A 204 5.12 -18.56 13.16
CA ARG A 204 3.84 -19.15 12.75
C ARG A 204 3.37 -18.51 11.44
N MET A 205 3.18 -19.35 10.42
CA MET A 205 2.60 -18.96 9.13
C MET A 205 1.18 -19.52 9.01
N THR A 206 0.27 -18.68 8.51
CA THR A 206 -1.05 -19.10 8.08
C THR A 206 -1.31 -18.58 6.66
N ALA A 207 -1.62 -19.48 5.75
CA ALA A 207 -2.04 -19.12 4.40
C ALA A 207 -3.51 -18.70 4.41
N VAL A 208 -3.81 -17.60 3.72
CA VAL A 208 -5.18 -17.09 3.58
C VAL A 208 -5.53 -17.07 2.09
N PRO A 209 -6.52 -17.85 1.66
CA PRO A 209 -6.87 -17.97 0.25
C PRO A 209 -7.46 -16.66 -0.29
N PRO A 210 -7.34 -16.42 -1.62
CA PRO A 210 -7.93 -15.27 -2.28
C PRO A 210 -9.44 -15.45 -2.49
N ARG A 211 -10.12 -14.38 -2.89
CA ARG A 211 -11.36 -14.46 -3.67
C ARG A 211 -10.95 -14.70 -5.13
N PRO A 212 -11.57 -15.62 -5.86
CA PRO A 212 -11.38 -15.72 -7.32
C PRO A 212 -11.80 -14.43 -8.01
N ALA A 213 -10.96 -13.94 -8.93
CA ALA A 213 -11.18 -12.69 -9.66
C ALA A 213 -10.76 -12.82 -11.12
N HIS A 214 -11.41 -12.04 -11.99
CA HIS A 214 -10.97 -11.86 -13.39
C HIS A 214 -10.10 -10.61 -13.45
N GLU A 215 -8.79 -10.79 -13.59
CA GLU A 215 -7.83 -9.67 -13.60
C GLU A 215 -7.93 -8.86 -14.89
N VAL A 216 -8.21 -7.57 -14.73
CA VAL A 216 -8.22 -6.54 -15.78
C VAL A 216 -7.04 -5.59 -15.61
N ASP A 217 -6.80 -5.11 -14.37
CA ASP A 217 -5.70 -4.21 -14.02
C ASP A 217 -5.22 -4.49 -12.59
N PRO A 218 -4.02 -5.07 -12.40
CA PRO A 218 -3.49 -5.37 -11.08
C PRO A 218 -2.87 -4.16 -10.36
N THR A 219 -2.85 -2.98 -11.01
CA THR A 219 -2.24 -1.77 -10.46
C THR A 219 -2.92 -1.34 -9.16
N GLY A 220 -2.12 -1.12 -8.11
CA GLY A 220 -2.62 -0.69 -6.80
C GLY A 220 -3.26 -1.78 -5.95
N ALA A 221 -3.38 -3.04 -6.42
CA ALA A 221 -3.98 -4.12 -5.63
C ALA A 221 -3.27 -4.36 -4.29
N GLY A 222 -1.94 -4.22 -4.25
CA GLY A 222 -1.15 -4.30 -3.01
C GLY A 222 -1.47 -3.16 -2.03
N ASP A 223 -1.71 -1.96 -2.55
CA ASP A 223 -2.06 -0.78 -1.74
C ASP A 223 -3.50 -0.88 -1.20
N VAL A 224 -4.42 -1.38 -2.02
CA VAL A 224 -5.81 -1.71 -1.61
C VAL A 224 -5.78 -2.77 -0.52
N PHE A 225 -4.98 -3.83 -0.70
CA PHE A 225 -4.78 -4.86 0.32
C PHE A 225 -4.28 -4.25 1.62
N ALA A 226 -3.22 -3.44 1.57
CA ALA A 226 -2.59 -2.88 2.76
C ALA A 226 -3.55 -1.97 3.55
N ALA A 227 -4.27 -1.08 2.88
CA ALA A 227 -5.26 -0.22 3.50
C ALA A 227 -6.41 -1.03 4.14
N ALA A 228 -7.00 -1.96 3.39
CA ALA A 228 -8.09 -2.81 3.87
C ALA A 228 -7.65 -3.69 5.06
N PHE A 229 -6.41 -4.23 5.00
CA PHE A 229 -5.81 -5.02 6.08
C PHE A 229 -5.69 -4.22 7.38
N LEU A 230 -5.09 -3.03 7.33
CA LEU A 230 -4.89 -2.19 8.52
C LEU A 230 -6.22 -1.72 9.11
N ILE A 231 -7.18 -1.34 8.28
CA ILE A 231 -8.52 -0.93 8.73
C ILE A 231 -9.21 -2.08 9.45
N ARG A 232 -9.19 -3.27 8.88
CA ARG A 232 -9.84 -4.44 9.50
C ARG A 232 -9.08 -4.92 10.73
N LEU A 233 -7.75 -4.86 10.72
CA LEU A 233 -6.91 -5.19 11.87
C LEU A 233 -7.20 -4.26 13.05
N ALA A 234 -7.30 -2.96 12.81
CA ALA A 234 -7.66 -1.99 13.83
C ALA A 234 -9.05 -2.23 14.44
N ALA A 235 -9.99 -2.70 13.63
CA ALA A 235 -11.35 -2.96 14.06
C ALA A 235 -11.52 -4.26 14.84
N THR A 236 -10.73 -5.30 14.53
CA THR A 236 -10.93 -6.66 15.04
C THR A 236 -9.82 -7.16 15.96
N GLY A 237 -8.61 -6.63 15.82
CA GLY A 237 -7.40 -7.16 16.44
C GLY A 237 -6.96 -8.54 15.89
N ASP A 238 -7.65 -9.08 14.87
CA ASP A 238 -7.41 -10.42 14.33
C ASP A 238 -6.75 -10.34 12.94
N PRO A 239 -5.46 -10.70 12.81
CA PRO A 239 -4.72 -10.64 11.55
C PRO A 239 -5.27 -11.56 10.46
N LEU A 240 -5.89 -12.69 10.82
CA LEU A 240 -6.42 -13.62 9.82
C LEU A 240 -7.74 -13.11 9.24
N GLN A 241 -8.61 -12.54 10.08
CA GLN A 241 -9.81 -11.84 9.61
C GLN A 241 -9.42 -10.62 8.75
N ALA A 242 -8.39 -9.87 9.15
CA ALA A 242 -7.89 -8.73 8.40
C ALA A 242 -7.34 -9.15 7.03
N ALA A 243 -6.54 -10.21 6.96
CA ALA A 243 -5.99 -10.72 5.72
C ALA A 243 -7.06 -11.25 4.76
N ARG A 244 -8.08 -11.95 5.29
CA ARG A 244 -9.21 -12.41 4.48
C ARG A 244 -10.01 -11.25 3.91
N PHE A 245 -10.32 -10.26 4.73
CA PHE A 245 -11.01 -9.03 4.30
C PHE A 245 -10.21 -8.30 3.21
N ALA A 246 -8.90 -8.16 3.40
CA ALA A 246 -8.00 -7.50 2.47
C ALA A 246 -7.86 -8.26 1.14
N ASN A 247 -7.77 -9.61 1.17
CA ASN A 247 -7.78 -10.44 -0.05
C ASN A 247 -9.04 -10.20 -0.88
N VAL A 248 -10.21 -10.12 -0.23
CA VAL A 248 -11.47 -9.86 -0.92
C VAL A 248 -11.48 -8.46 -1.52
N ALA A 249 -11.07 -7.44 -0.77
CA ALA A 249 -11.00 -6.06 -1.26
C ALA A 249 -10.07 -5.92 -2.47
N ALA A 250 -8.84 -6.46 -2.36
CA ALA A 250 -7.87 -6.46 -3.45
C ALA A 250 -8.33 -7.27 -4.67
N SER A 251 -9.03 -8.39 -4.46
CA SER A 251 -9.56 -9.19 -5.57
C SER A 251 -10.67 -8.46 -6.36
N PHE A 252 -11.46 -7.61 -5.73
CA PHE A 252 -12.41 -6.75 -6.45
C PHE A 252 -11.68 -5.65 -7.24
N SER A 253 -10.65 -5.04 -6.65
CA SER A 253 -9.96 -3.92 -7.29
C SER A 253 -9.28 -4.28 -8.61
N VAL A 254 -8.85 -5.51 -8.79
CA VAL A 254 -8.21 -5.96 -10.04
C VAL A 254 -9.20 -6.22 -11.18
N GLU A 255 -10.51 -6.21 -10.92
CA GLU A 255 -11.57 -6.46 -11.93
C GLU A 255 -11.94 -5.20 -12.74
N GLY A 256 -11.26 -4.08 -12.53
CA GLY A 256 -11.43 -2.84 -13.30
C GLY A 256 -10.18 -2.00 -13.32
N GLN A 257 -10.22 -0.89 -14.06
CA GLN A 257 -9.06 -0.02 -14.23
C GLN A 257 -8.89 0.95 -13.05
N ALA A 258 -7.65 1.18 -12.64
CA ALA A 258 -7.26 2.14 -11.61
C ALA A 258 -8.09 1.97 -10.32
N THR A 259 -8.65 3.07 -9.78
CA THR A 259 -9.44 3.08 -8.54
C THR A 259 -10.91 2.69 -8.71
N HIS A 260 -11.40 2.51 -9.95
CA HIS A 260 -12.82 2.35 -10.23
C HIS A 260 -13.44 1.09 -9.65
N ALA A 261 -12.68 -0.01 -9.59
CA ALA A 261 -13.15 -1.29 -9.05
C ALA A 261 -12.83 -1.50 -7.56
N ILE A 262 -12.26 -0.51 -6.87
CA ILE A 262 -12.09 -0.59 -5.42
C ILE A 262 -13.48 -0.75 -4.78
N PRO A 263 -13.71 -1.82 -3.99
CA PRO A 263 -15.04 -2.14 -3.50
C PRO A 263 -15.47 -1.22 -2.34
N SER A 264 -16.78 -1.10 -2.16
CA SER A 264 -17.36 -0.58 -0.92
C SER A 264 -17.29 -1.61 0.21
N LEU A 265 -17.41 -1.15 1.45
CA LEU A 265 -17.52 -2.02 2.62
C LEU A 265 -18.62 -3.09 2.45
N ALA A 266 -19.80 -2.66 1.96
CA ALA A 266 -20.93 -3.55 1.76
C ALA A 266 -20.64 -4.68 0.77
N GLN A 267 -19.90 -4.42 -0.31
CA GLN A 267 -19.52 -5.46 -1.27
C GLN A 267 -18.59 -6.51 -0.63
N VAL A 268 -17.60 -6.04 0.13
CA VAL A 268 -16.66 -6.94 0.82
C VAL A 268 -17.40 -7.80 1.87
N GLU A 269 -18.20 -7.19 2.74
CA GLU A 269 -18.94 -7.88 3.80
C GLU A 269 -19.99 -8.86 3.23
N THR A 270 -20.69 -8.49 2.14
CA THR A 270 -21.63 -9.37 1.46
C THR A 270 -20.93 -10.62 0.97
N TRP A 271 -19.77 -10.48 0.30
CA TRP A 271 -19.01 -11.63 -0.18
C TRP A 271 -18.55 -12.52 0.96
N LEU A 272 -18.00 -11.93 2.03
CA LEU A 272 -17.53 -12.67 3.20
C LEU A 272 -18.63 -13.47 3.90
N THR A 273 -19.84 -12.90 3.95
CA THR A 273 -21.02 -13.54 4.53
C THR A 273 -21.49 -14.74 3.69
N GLN A 274 -21.44 -14.59 2.36
CA GLN A 274 -21.84 -15.65 1.43
C GLN A 274 -20.81 -16.79 1.32
N HIS A 275 -19.56 -16.55 1.74
CA HIS A 275 -18.45 -17.51 1.66
C HIS A 275 -17.79 -17.67 3.04
N PRO A 276 -18.50 -18.20 4.06
CA PRO A 276 -17.90 -18.42 5.38
C PRO A 276 -16.69 -19.38 5.29
N ILE A 277 -15.70 -19.19 6.16
CA ILE A 277 -14.64 -20.20 6.31
C ILE A 277 -15.32 -21.42 6.92
N GLU A 278 -15.27 -22.55 6.25
CA GLU A 278 -15.60 -23.82 6.89
C GLU A 278 -14.61 -24.01 8.04
N ALA A 279 -15.16 -24.19 9.25
CA ALA A 279 -14.34 -24.56 10.39
C ALA A 279 -13.62 -25.87 10.01
N GLN A 280 -12.30 -25.82 9.83
CA GLN A 280 -11.53 -27.05 9.71
C GLN A 280 -11.80 -27.84 10.98
N SER A 281 -12.61 -28.87 10.86
CA SER A 281 -12.78 -29.89 11.92
C SER A 281 -11.38 -30.44 12.16
N SER A 282 -10.81 -30.07 13.31
CA SER A 282 -9.59 -30.67 13.84
C SER A 282 -9.84 -32.16 13.96
N LEU A 283 -9.24 -32.92 13.04
CA LEU A 283 -9.05 -34.37 13.19
C LEU A 283 -7.80 -34.62 14.03
#